data_7e33b45e003d6f880e756fbaae0eef98
#
_entry.id   7e33b45e003d6f880e756fbaae0eef98
#
_cell.length_a   1.000
_cell.length_b   1.000
_cell.length_c   1.000
_cell.angle_alpha   90.00
_cell.angle_beta   90.00
_cell.angle_gamma   90.00
#
_symmetry.space_group_name_H-M   'P 1'
#
loop_
_entity.id
_entity.type
_entity.pdbx_description
1 polymer ?
#
loop_
_entity_poly.entity_id
_entity_poly.type
_entity_poly.pdbx_seq_one_letter_code
_entity_poly.pdbx_strand_id
1 'polypeptide(L)'
;MPRLDVVGVIVSDLDKAIDFYGRLGLQFPRDPDPEGHGHVETMLPGGLRFTLDTEESIRSFDPDWSSPSGGPRMAIAFLCESPEDVDRVYRELVEVGAEGRKEPWDAFWGQRYAQTKDPDGNVIDLFAPLSR
;
A
#
# COMPACT_ATOMS: atom_id res chain seq x y z
N MET A 1 -8.82 -26.50 -6.99
CA MET A 1 -9.30 -25.12 -7.05
C MET A 1 -8.18 -24.18 -6.63
N PRO A 2 -7.77 -23.25 -7.48
CA PRO A 2 -6.76 -22.26 -7.06
C PRO A 2 -7.27 -21.41 -5.92
N ARG A 3 -6.33 -20.80 -5.20
CA ARG A 3 -6.62 -19.93 -4.06
C ARG A 3 -5.79 -18.67 -4.19
N LEU A 4 -6.40 -17.52 -3.93
CA LEU A 4 -5.63 -16.27 -3.88
C LEU A 4 -4.62 -16.34 -2.74
N ASP A 5 -3.34 -16.16 -3.05
CA ASP A 5 -2.25 -16.36 -2.11
C ASP A 5 -1.40 -15.12 -1.90
N VAL A 6 -1.25 -14.30 -2.94
CA VAL A 6 -0.33 -13.17 -2.92
C VAL A 6 -0.98 -11.96 -3.59
N VAL A 7 -0.82 -10.79 -2.97
CA VAL A 7 -1.04 -9.51 -3.64
C VAL A 7 0.31 -8.82 -3.71
N GLY A 8 0.76 -8.50 -4.91
CA GLY A 8 2.07 -7.90 -5.12
C GLY A 8 1.96 -6.50 -5.71
N VAL A 9 2.84 -5.62 -5.25
CA VAL A 9 2.96 -4.26 -5.77
C VAL A 9 4.35 -4.12 -6.39
N ILE A 10 4.39 -3.65 -7.63
CA ILE A 10 5.66 -3.37 -8.31
C ILE A 10 6.06 -1.95 -7.96
N VAL A 11 7.28 -1.76 -7.48
CA VAL A 11 7.74 -0.49 -6.94
C VAL A 11 9.01 -0.03 -7.62
N SER A 12 9.18 1.29 -7.70
CA SER A 12 10.39 1.88 -8.26
C SER A 12 11.52 1.97 -7.25
N ASP A 13 11.19 2.07 -5.96
CA ASP A 13 12.16 2.23 -4.88
C ASP A 13 11.70 1.40 -3.69
N LEU A 14 12.41 0.30 -3.44
CA LEU A 14 12.01 -0.66 -2.42
C LEU A 14 12.01 -0.04 -1.02
N ASP A 15 13.04 0.73 -0.68
CA ASP A 15 13.14 1.32 0.66
C ASP A 15 12.01 2.32 0.92
N LYS A 16 11.66 3.13 -0.07
CA LYS A 16 10.54 4.05 0.05
C LYS A 16 9.21 3.32 0.23
N ALA A 17 9.04 2.24 -0.51
CA ALA A 17 7.81 1.44 -0.41
C ALA A 17 7.71 0.77 0.96
N ILE A 18 8.80 0.20 1.45
CA ILE A 18 8.84 -0.43 2.78
C ILE A 18 8.48 0.60 3.86
N ASP A 19 9.06 1.81 3.77
CA ASP A 19 8.74 2.85 4.73
C ASP A 19 7.27 3.24 4.67
N PHE A 20 6.75 3.44 3.46
CA PHE A 20 5.36 3.85 3.28
C PHE A 20 4.39 2.80 3.85
N TYR A 21 4.53 1.55 3.43
CA TYR A 21 3.62 0.49 3.88
C TYR A 21 3.85 0.12 5.34
N GLY A 22 5.07 0.32 5.84
CA GLY A 22 5.36 0.17 7.26
C GLY A 22 4.58 1.14 8.12
N ARG A 23 4.41 2.38 7.64
CA ARG A 23 3.61 3.39 8.35
C ARG A 23 2.12 3.04 8.36
N LEU A 24 1.69 2.16 7.47
CA LEU A 24 0.31 1.67 7.43
C LEU A 24 0.15 0.36 8.22
N GLY A 25 1.18 -0.06 8.94
CA GLY A 25 1.09 -1.22 9.82
C GLY A 25 1.59 -2.53 9.23
N LEU A 26 2.09 -2.54 8.00
CA LEU A 26 2.67 -3.75 7.45
C LEU A 26 4.08 -3.93 7.98
N GLN A 27 4.35 -5.08 8.59
CA GLN A 27 5.63 -5.33 9.22
C GLN A 27 6.50 -6.22 8.33
N PHE A 28 7.56 -5.63 7.79
CA PHE A 28 8.53 -6.37 6.99
C PHE A 28 9.66 -6.88 7.88
N PRO A 29 10.37 -7.94 7.44
CA PRO A 29 11.52 -8.44 8.19
C PRO A 29 12.58 -7.33 8.39
N ARG A 30 13.39 -7.46 9.44
CA ARG A 30 14.43 -6.49 9.75
C ARG A 30 15.41 -6.33 8.57
N ASP A 31 15.77 -7.42 7.92
CA ASP A 31 16.62 -7.41 6.72
C ASP A 31 15.76 -7.99 5.60
N PRO A 32 14.91 -7.15 4.98
CA PRO A 32 13.85 -7.66 4.11
C PRO A 32 14.33 -8.26 2.80
N ASP A 33 15.50 -7.87 2.32
CA ASP A 33 16.02 -8.31 1.04
C ASP A 33 17.53 -8.58 1.14
N PRO A 34 17.93 -9.58 1.98
CA PRO A 34 19.33 -9.78 2.30
C PRO A 34 20.20 -10.16 1.09
N GLU A 35 19.61 -10.75 0.06
CA GLU A 35 20.36 -11.16 -1.12
C GLU A 35 20.28 -10.13 -2.26
N GLY A 36 19.53 -9.04 -2.06
CA GLY A 36 19.45 -7.98 -3.06
C GLY A 36 18.66 -8.36 -4.31
N HIS A 37 17.68 -9.23 -4.20
CA HIS A 37 16.88 -9.67 -5.34
C HIS A 37 15.74 -8.72 -5.72
N GLY A 38 15.52 -7.68 -4.91
CA GLY A 38 14.44 -6.72 -5.17
C GLY A 38 13.06 -7.23 -4.84
N HIS A 39 12.96 -8.19 -3.94
CA HIS A 39 11.70 -8.80 -3.53
C HIS A 39 11.64 -8.89 -2.02
N VAL A 40 10.54 -8.39 -1.44
CA VAL A 40 10.28 -8.58 0.00
C VAL A 40 8.82 -8.98 0.17
N GLU A 41 8.53 -9.64 1.27
CA GLU A 41 7.16 -10.02 1.54
C GLU A 41 6.85 -10.00 3.02
N THR A 42 5.57 -9.85 3.33
CA THR A 42 5.06 -9.97 4.68
C THR A 42 3.77 -10.79 4.66
N MET A 43 3.51 -11.50 5.73
CA MET A 43 2.30 -12.31 5.88
C MET A 43 1.23 -11.48 6.57
N LEU A 44 0.06 -11.43 5.95
CA LEU A 44 -1.09 -10.76 6.56
C LEU A 44 -1.88 -11.73 7.43
N PRO A 45 -2.66 -11.23 8.39
CA PRO A 45 -3.57 -12.10 9.13
C PRO A 45 -4.47 -12.88 8.15
N GLY A 46 -4.63 -14.16 8.38
CA GLY A 46 -5.38 -15.02 7.48
C GLY A 46 -4.55 -15.74 6.44
N GLY A 47 -3.26 -15.42 6.34
CA GLY A 47 -2.33 -16.17 5.51
C GLY A 47 -2.09 -15.61 4.12
N LEU A 48 -2.77 -14.52 3.74
CA LEU A 48 -2.48 -13.84 2.48
C LEU A 48 -1.12 -13.14 2.59
N ARG A 49 -0.30 -13.27 1.57
CA ARG A 49 1.00 -12.57 1.54
C ARG A 49 0.87 -11.26 0.77
N PHE A 50 1.61 -10.27 1.23
CA PHE A 50 1.74 -8.99 0.56
C PHE A 50 3.21 -8.82 0.16
N THR A 51 3.47 -8.57 -1.12
CA THR A 51 4.84 -8.51 -1.62
C THR A 51 5.13 -7.19 -2.31
N LEU A 52 6.39 -6.78 -2.24
CA LEU A 52 6.90 -5.65 -3.00
C LEU A 52 8.02 -6.18 -3.88
N ASP A 53 7.96 -5.85 -5.16
CA ASP A 53 8.99 -6.25 -6.13
C ASP A 53 9.45 -5.02 -6.88
N THR A 54 10.76 -4.85 -7.03
CA THR A 54 11.28 -3.74 -7.83
C THR A 54 10.99 -3.97 -9.30
N GLU A 55 10.94 -2.88 -10.05
CA GLU A 55 10.78 -2.95 -11.50
C GLU A 55 11.88 -3.79 -12.13
N GLU A 56 13.10 -3.65 -11.61
CA GLU A 56 14.23 -4.44 -12.10
C GLU A 56 14.02 -5.93 -11.86
N SER A 57 13.53 -6.30 -10.68
CA SER A 57 13.21 -7.69 -10.37
C SER A 57 12.17 -8.25 -11.35
N ILE A 58 11.14 -7.48 -11.63
CA ILE A 58 10.09 -7.89 -12.56
C ILE A 58 10.67 -8.06 -13.97
N ARG A 59 11.48 -7.12 -14.44
CA ARG A 59 12.08 -7.23 -15.79
C ARG A 59 13.05 -8.40 -15.94
N SER A 60 13.57 -8.92 -14.82
CA SER A 60 14.47 -10.06 -14.86
C SER A 60 13.82 -11.32 -15.44
N PHE A 61 12.49 -11.45 -15.30
CA PHE A 61 11.74 -12.58 -15.88
C PHE A 61 10.66 -12.14 -16.87
N ASP A 62 10.38 -10.85 -16.94
CA ASP A 62 9.41 -10.28 -17.87
C ASP A 62 10.04 -9.05 -18.53
N PRO A 63 10.96 -9.27 -19.48
CA PRO A 63 11.74 -8.17 -20.05
C PRO A 63 10.92 -7.15 -20.81
N ASP A 64 9.70 -7.50 -21.22
CA ASP A 64 8.82 -6.57 -21.92
C ASP A 64 7.99 -5.71 -20.99
N TRP A 65 8.09 -5.93 -19.67
CA TRP A 65 7.32 -5.14 -18.71
C TRP A 65 7.72 -3.67 -18.78
N SER A 66 6.73 -2.80 -18.82
CA SER A 66 6.93 -1.36 -18.71
C SER A 66 5.92 -0.80 -17.72
N SER A 67 6.26 0.36 -17.14
CA SER A 67 5.37 0.99 -16.18
C SER A 67 4.05 1.36 -16.86
N PRO A 68 2.92 0.95 -16.30
CA PRO A 68 1.62 1.26 -16.92
C PRO A 68 1.33 2.76 -16.84
N SER A 69 0.51 3.24 -17.75
CA SER A 69 0.06 4.62 -17.78
C SER A 69 -1.46 4.66 -17.71
N GLY A 70 -1.99 5.85 -17.45
CA GLY A 70 -3.42 6.05 -17.30
C GLY A 70 -3.84 6.12 -15.84
N GLY A 71 -5.13 6.06 -15.58
CA GLY A 71 -5.66 6.15 -14.22
C GLY A 71 -5.54 4.85 -13.45
N PRO A 72 -5.60 4.90 -12.13
CA PRO A 72 -5.53 3.70 -11.29
C PRO A 72 -6.77 2.82 -11.48
N ARG A 73 -6.56 1.53 -11.47
CA ARG A 73 -7.65 0.55 -11.59
C ARG A 73 -7.79 -0.34 -10.37
N MET A 74 -6.93 -0.14 -9.39
CA MET A 74 -6.97 -0.86 -8.13
C MET A 74 -6.71 0.12 -7.00
N ALA A 75 -7.22 -0.20 -5.83
CA ALA A 75 -6.92 0.50 -4.60
C ALA A 75 -6.71 -0.52 -3.51
N ILE A 76 -5.88 -0.17 -2.54
CA ILE A 76 -5.66 -1.00 -1.36
C ILE A 76 -6.21 -0.21 -0.19
N ALA A 77 -7.14 -0.82 0.55
CA ALA A 77 -7.82 -0.13 1.65
C ALA A 77 -7.31 -0.65 2.99
N PHE A 78 -7.03 0.28 3.89
CA PHE A 78 -6.57 -0.02 5.24
C PHE A 78 -7.61 0.42 6.24
N LEU A 79 -8.05 -0.50 7.11
CA LEU A 79 -8.97 -0.20 8.18
C LEU A 79 -8.20 0.45 9.33
N CYS A 80 -8.60 1.67 9.68
CA CYS A 80 -8.05 2.38 10.82
C CYS A 80 -8.87 2.07 12.08
N GLU A 81 -8.33 2.44 13.24
CA GLU A 81 -8.95 2.07 14.52
C GLU A 81 -10.20 2.89 14.83
N SER A 82 -10.29 4.10 14.29
CA SER A 82 -11.38 5.02 14.54
C SER A 82 -11.42 6.07 13.44
N PRO A 83 -12.53 6.84 13.34
CA PRO A 83 -12.56 7.98 12.42
C PRO A 83 -11.43 8.98 12.66
N GLU A 84 -11.12 9.25 13.94
CA GLU A 84 -9.99 10.14 14.27
C GLU A 84 -8.65 9.57 13.80
N ASP A 85 -8.52 8.27 13.81
CA ASP A 85 -7.31 7.62 13.35
C ASP A 85 -7.14 7.77 11.83
N VAL A 86 -8.22 7.79 11.07
CA VAL A 86 -8.16 8.08 9.63
C VAL A 86 -7.52 9.45 9.41
N ASP A 87 -7.98 10.45 10.14
CA ASP A 87 -7.45 11.81 10.02
C ASP A 87 -5.98 11.87 10.41
N ARG A 88 -5.60 11.19 11.49
CA ARG A 88 -4.23 11.18 11.97
C ARG A 88 -3.29 10.51 10.97
N VAL A 89 -3.66 9.33 10.49
CA VAL A 89 -2.81 8.59 9.55
C VAL A 89 -2.64 9.38 8.24
N TYR A 90 -3.74 9.92 7.72
CA TYR A 90 -3.69 10.76 6.51
C TYR A 90 -2.71 11.92 6.71
N ARG A 91 -2.87 12.66 7.79
CA ARG A 91 -2.00 13.82 8.07
C ARG A 91 -0.54 13.41 8.18
N GLU A 92 -0.25 12.34 8.90
CA GLU A 92 1.14 11.89 9.08
C GLU A 92 1.76 11.46 7.76
N LEU A 93 1.01 10.77 6.91
CA LEU A 93 1.52 10.37 5.61
C LEU A 93 1.84 11.57 4.73
N VAL A 94 0.95 12.56 4.70
CA VAL A 94 1.17 13.77 3.90
C VAL A 94 2.36 14.55 4.44
N GLU A 95 2.51 14.62 5.75
CA GLU A 95 3.65 15.33 6.37
C GLU A 95 5.00 14.72 6.01
N VAL A 96 5.06 13.41 5.78
CA VAL A 96 6.31 12.77 5.38
C VAL A 96 6.44 12.61 3.87
N GLY A 97 5.60 13.30 3.10
CA GLY A 97 5.76 13.43 1.67
C GLY A 97 4.81 12.64 0.79
N ALA A 98 3.87 11.89 1.36
CA ALA A 98 2.90 11.18 0.55
C ALA A 98 1.95 12.17 -0.14
N GLU A 99 1.53 11.83 -1.33
CA GLU A 99 0.57 12.65 -2.05
C GLU A 99 -0.84 12.38 -1.50
N GLY A 100 -1.53 13.45 -1.04
CA GLY A 100 -2.93 13.34 -0.65
C GLY A 100 -3.81 13.36 -1.89
N ARG A 101 -4.71 12.40 -2.01
CA ARG A 101 -5.62 12.34 -3.14
C ARG A 101 -7.01 12.85 -2.78
N LYS A 102 -7.46 12.54 -1.58
CA LYS A 102 -8.74 13.04 -1.07
C LYS A 102 -8.67 13.14 0.45
N GLU A 103 -8.87 14.35 0.94
CA GLU A 103 -8.81 14.61 2.38
C GLU A 103 -9.91 13.85 3.12
N PRO A 104 -9.72 13.55 4.41
CA PRO A 104 -10.72 12.82 5.18
C PRO A 104 -12.09 13.48 5.13
N TRP A 105 -13.13 12.68 4.94
CA TRP A 105 -14.52 13.16 4.95
C TRP A 105 -15.43 12.04 5.44
N ASP A 106 -16.63 12.43 5.84
CA ASP A 106 -17.66 11.47 6.23
C ASP A 106 -18.42 11.03 4.99
N ALA A 107 -18.14 9.84 4.53
CA ALA A 107 -18.72 9.34 3.30
C ALA A 107 -20.18 8.91 3.52
N PHE A 108 -21.00 9.06 2.48
CA PHE A 108 -22.42 8.78 2.58
C PHE A 108 -22.73 7.32 2.94
N TRP A 109 -21.77 6.43 2.72
CA TRP A 109 -21.96 5.01 3.03
C TRP A 109 -21.58 4.65 4.47
N GLY A 110 -21.37 5.64 5.34
CA GLY A 110 -21.22 5.40 6.79
C GLY A 110 -19.79 5.18 7.28
N GLN A 111 -18.82 5.70 6.56
CA GLN A 111 -17.42 5.59 6.95
C GLN A 111 -16.73 6.93 6.89
N ARG A 112 -15.78 7.16 7.79
CA ARG A 112 -14.77 8.18 7.61
C ARG A 112 -13.76 7.65 6.63
N TYR A 113 -13.51 8.39 5.57
CA TYR A 113 -12.73 7.88 4.44
C TYR A 113 -11.69 8.91 4.01
N ALA A 114 -10.57 8.43 3.49
CA ALA A 114 -9.55 9.32 2.90
C ALA A 114 -8.79 8.53 1.86
N GLN A 115 -8.15 9.23 0.93
CA GLN A 115 -7.31 8.61 -0.08
C GLN A 115 -5.98 9.31 -0.15
N THR A 116 -4.92 8.51 -0.22
CA THR A 116 -3.57 8.97 -0.49
C THR A 116 -2.98 8.11 -1.61
N LYS A 117 -1.75 8.36 -1.98
CA LYS A 117 -1.05 7.54 -2.96
C LYS A 117 0.24 7.01 -2.36
N ASP A 118 0.59 5.80 -2.72
CA ASP A 118 1.90 5.29 -2.35
C ASP A 118 2.98 5.97 -3.22
N PRO A 119 4.27 5.71 -2.98
CA PRO A 119 5.34 6.39 -3.74
C PRO A 119 5.26 6.19 -5.26
N ASP A 120 4.59 5.15 -5.73
CA ASP A 120 4.46 4.86 -7.15
C ASP A 120 3.11 5.26 -7.74
N GLY A 121 2.30 5.97 -6.97
CA GLY A 121 1.03 6.49 -7.47
C GLY A 121 -0.15 5.54 -7.32
N ASN A 122 0.02 4.43 -6.61
CA ASN A 122 -1.09 3.53 -6.33
C ASN A 122 -2.02 4.13 -5.30
N VAL A 123 -3.32 3.97 -5.50
CA VAL A 123 -4.32 4.55 -4.59
C VAL A 123 -4.39 3.73 -3.32
N ILE A 124 -4.30 4.43 -2.20
CA ILE A 124 -4.40 3.85 -0.86
C ILE A 124 -5.59 4.49 -0.16
N ASP A 125 -6.56 3.68 0.21
CA ASP A 125 -7.74 4.14 0.92
C ASP A 125 -7.56 3.90 2.43
N LEU A 126 -7.99 4.88 3.22
CA LEU A 126 -8.02 4.78 4.68
C LEU A 126 -9.45 4.92 5.11
N PHE A 127 -9.92 4.07 6.01
CA PHE A 127 -11.31 4.15 6.42
C PHE A 127 -11.54 3.61 7.83
N ALA A 128 -12.66 4.04 8.41
CA ALA A 128 -13.17 3.50 9.66
C ALA A 128 -14.67 3.73 9.71
N PRO A 129 -15.46 2.85 10.32
CA PRO A 129 -16.88 3.09 10.50
C PRO A 129 -17.13 4.35 11.32
N LEU A 130 -18.14 5.16 10.93
CA LEU A 130 -18.50 6.36 11.68
C LEU A 130 -19.21 6.02 12.97
N SER A 131 -19.98 4.94 12.98
CA SER A 131 -20.69 4.50 14.15
C SER A 131 -20.88 2.99 14.10
N ARG A 132 -21.34 2.45 15.17
CA ARG A 132 -21.60 1.02 15.29
C ARG A 132 -23.03 0.70 15.03
#